data_86772e962f3d5a568f5fa366336aea46
#
_entry.id   86772e962f3d5a568f5fa366336aea46
#
_cell.length_a   1.000
_cell.length_b   1.000
_cell.length_c   1.000
_cell.angle_alpha   90.00
_cell.angle_beta   90.00
_cell.angle_gamma   90.00
#
_symmetry.space_group_name_H-M   'P 1'
#
loop_
_entity.id
_entity.type
_entity.pdbx_description
1 polymer ?
#
loop_
_entity_poly.entity_id
_entity_poly.type
_entity_poly.pdbx_seq_one_letter_code
_entity_poly.pdbx_strand_id
1 'polypeptide(L)'
;RKGNTNKLKWHFKAENVHDFAWAADPFFIHEQTSLENGTILHFLHKNDSLNDNWKRLQPYAVKCFEYMNENYGEYPYKQYSIIQGGDGGMEYPMCTLITAGGSFKGLVSVTVHEAIHSWFQGILGTNESKYEWMDEGFCTYAQYEVLNYLYKKNVLNPLYRQYKSYSNVAKSSYKEPLSTHAIFIT
;
A
#
# COMPACT_ATOMS: atom_id res chain seq x y z
N ARG A 1 32.16 -4.27 -23.78
CA ARG A 1 31.64 -3.20 -24.66
C ARG A 1 31.89 -1.87 -23.95
N LYS A 2 32.61 -0.93 -24.59
CA LYS A 2 32.74 0.45 -24.08
C LYS A 2 31.34 1.07 -24.08
N GLY A 3 30.77 1.22 -22.89
CA GLY A 3 29.46 1.85 -22.73
C GLY A 3 29.52 3.33 -23.04
N ASN A 4 28.45 3.88 -23.57
CA ASN A 4 28.28 5.31 -23.79
C ASN A 4 28.40 6.01 -22.42
N THR A 5 29.44 6.84 -22.24
CA THR A 5 29.83 7.46 -20.98
C THR A 5 28.78 8.40 -20.36
N ASN A 6 27.70 8.70 -21.10
CA ASN A 6 26.62 9.60 -20.67
C ASN A 6 25.36 8.88 -20.16
N LYS A 7 25.41 7.56 -19.99
CA LYS A 7 24.28 6.78 -19.45
C LYS A 7 24.65 6.17 -18.11
N LEU A 8 23.80 6.35 -17.10
CA LEU A 8 23.87 5.65 -15.84
C LEU A 8 23.28 4.24 -16.01
N LYS A 9 23.94 3.26 -15.39
CA LYS A 9 23.42 1.90 -15.29
C LYS A 9 22.97 1.66 -13.85
N TRP A 10 21.70 1.40 -13.68
CA TRP A 10 21.11 1.01 -12.40
C TRP A 10 21.01 -0.50 -12.33
N HIS A 11 21.27 -1.06 -11.18
CA HIS A 11 21.11 -2.48 -10.91
C HIS A 11 20.30 -2.64 -9.63
N PHE A 12 19.13 -3.24 -9.76
CA PHE A 12 18.25 -3.55 -8.66
C PHE A 12 18.26 -5.07 -8.41
N LYS A 13 18.12 -5.45 -7.14
CA LYS A 13 18.00 -6.84 -6.72
C LYS A 13 16.85 -6.91 -5.72
N ALA A 14 15.88 -7.77 -6.01
CA ALA A 14 14.78 -8.10 -5.11
C ALA A 14 14.76 -9.64 -4.96
N GLU A 15 14.72 -10.10 -3.71
CA GLU A 15 14.68 -11.54 -3.39
C GLU A 15 13.32 -11.89 -2.82
N ASN A 16 12.84 -13.10 -3.14
CA ASN A 16 11.56 -13.64 -2.66
C ASN A 16 10.36 -12.75 -3.00
N VAL A 17 10.31 -12.30 -4.24
CA VAL A 17 9.20 -11.50 -4.80
C VAL A 17 8.64 -12.19 -6.03
N HIS A 18 7.33 -12.04 -6.25
CA HIS A 18 6.64 -12.60 -7.41
C HIS A 18 6.49 -11.59 -8.55
N ASP A 19 6.72 -10.31 -8.27
CA ASP A 19 6.68 -9.21 -9.23
C ASP A 19 7.77 -8.19 -8.91
N PHE A 20 7.97 -7.20 -9.77
CA PHE A 20 8.97 -6.17 -9.61
C PHE A 20 8.56 -4.86 -10.26
N ALA A 21 8.46 -3.81 -9.48
CA ALA A 21 8.23 -2.46 -9.97
C ALA A 21 9.39 -1.52 -9.61
N TRP A 22 9.57 -0.48 -10.42
CA TRP A 22 10.53 0.59 -10.15
C TRP A 22 10.02 1.91 -10.70
N ALA A 23 10.45 3.00 -10.11
CA ALA A 23 10.15 4.34 -10.59
C ALA A 23 11.43 5.17 -10.68
N ALA A 24 11.47 6.11 -11.61
CA ALA A 24 12.54 7.08 -11.76
C ALA A 24 11.98 8.41 -12.24
N ASP A 25 12.31 9.45 -11.52
CA ASP A 25 12.05 10.83 -11.91
C ASP A 25 13.21 11.70 -11.42
N PRO A 26 13.86 12.51 -12.28
CA PRO A 26 15.00 13.33 -11.86
C PRO A 26 14.62 14.43 -10.87
N PHE A 27 13.33 14.67 -10.68
CA PHE A 27 12.80 15.71 -9.80
C PHE A 27 12.16 15.17 -8.52
N PHE A 28 12.25 13.86 -8.26
CA PHE A 28 11.79 13.32 -6.99
C PHE A 28 12.55 13.91 -5.82
N ILE A 29 11.80 14.38 -4.83
CA ILE A 29 12.30 14.55 -3.47
C ILE A 29 12.32 13.17 -2.85
N HIS A 30 13.45 12.78 -2.27
CA HIS A 30 13.61 11.52 -1.57
C HIS A 30 13.84 11.79 -0.09
N GLU A 31 12.90 11.36 0.72
CA GLU A 31 12.99 11.37 2.18
C GLU A 31 12.93 9.92 2.69
N GLN A 32 13.48 9.67 3.88
CA GLN A 32 13.46 8.33 4.47
C GLN A 32 13.35 8.40 6.00
N THR A 33 12.81 7.34 6.57
CA THR A 33 12.79 7.11 8.02
C THR A 33 12.98 5.63 8.29
N SER A 34 13.44 5.28 9.50
CA SER A 34 13.65 3.89 9.89
C SER A 34 12.63 3.47 10.93
N LEU A 35 12.15 2.23 10.83
CA LEU A 35 11.39 1.58 11.89
C LEU A 35 12.34 1.07 12.99
N GLU A 36 11.81 0.71 14.14
CA GLU A 36 12.60 0.17 15.26
C GLU A 36 13.35 -1.12 14.90
N ASN A 37 12.77 -1.95 14.03
CA ASN A 37 13.40 -3.19 13.54
C ASN A 37 14.46 -2.98 12.44
N GLY A 38 14.74 -1.72 12.07
CA GLY A 38 15.72 -1.36 11.07
C GLY A 38 15.22 -1.32 9.63
N THR A 39 13.94 -1.63 9.36
CA THR A 39 13.33 -1.44 8.04
C THR A 39 13.32 0.04 7.67
N ILE A 40 13.73 0.37 6.45
CA ILE A 40 13.76 1.75 5.96
C ILE A 40 12.53 2.02 5.11
N LEU A 41 11.75 3.04 5.46
CA LEU A 41 10.68 3.56 4.64
C LEU A 41 11.19 4.72 3.80
N HIS A 42 11.08 4.60 2.49
CA HIS A 42 11.41 5.64 1.52
C HIS A 42 10.17 6.36 1.06
N PHE A 43 10.25 7.68 0.94
CA PHE A 43 9.18 8.54 0.42
C PHE A 43 9.73 9.29 -0.78
N LEU A 44 9.18 9.01 -1.96
CA LEU A 44 9.58 9.64 -3.21
C LEU A 44 8.39 10.41 -3.78
N HIS A 45 8.49 11.72 -3.79
CA HIS A 45 7.40 12.57 -4.24
C HIS A 45 7.90 13.78 -5.03
N LYS A 46 7.00 14.39 -5.79
CA LYS A 46 7.31 15.59 -6.57
C LYS A 46 7.39 16.82 -5.68
N ASN A 47 8.17 17.80 -6.13
CA ASN A 47 8.21 19.13 -5.50
C ASN A 47 7.02 19.96 -6.00
N ASP A 48 5.86 19.75 -5.40
CA ASP A 48 4.62 20.44 -5.76
C ASP A 48 3.87 20.95 -4.51
N SER A 49 2.66 21.42 -4.71
CA SER A 49 1.79 21.94 -3.62
C SER A 49 1.42 20.89 -2.56
N LEU A 50 1.73 19.63 -2.78
CA LEU A 50 1.41 18.51 -1.88
C LEU A 50 2.58 18.11 -0.96
N ASN A 51 3.73 18.78 -1.07
CA ASN A 51 4.92 18.49 -0.26
C ASN A 51 4.64 18.37 1.23
N ASP A 52 3.85 19.28 1.80
CA ASP A 52 3.54 19.25 3.23
C ASP A 52 2.74 18.00 3.63
N ASN A 53 1.89 17.50 2.74
CA ASN A 53 1.16 16.26 2.98
C ASN A 53 2.10 15.05 3.00
N TRP A 54 3.10 15.00 2.12
CA TRP A 54 4.09 13.93 2.07
C TRP A 54 4.97 13.90 3.33
N LYS A 55 5.43 15.07 3.81
CA LYS A 55 6.16 15.18 5.09
C LYS A 55 5.32 14.72 6.28
N ARG A 56 4.04 15.12 6.31
CA ARG A 56 3.10 14.72 7.35
C ARG A 56 2.73 13.24 7.30
N LEU A 57 2.86 12.59 6.15
CA LEU A 57 2.56 11.18 5.94
C LEU A 57 3.51 10.26 6.71
N GLN A 58 4.78 10.61 6.81
CA GLN A 58 5.83 9.75 7.34
C GLN A 58 5.49 9.13 8.71
N PRO A 59 5.09 9.87 9.75
CA PRO A 59 4.75 9.28 11.04
C PRO A 59 3.51 8.38 10.99
N TYR A 60 2.62 8.55 10.02
CA TYR A 60 1.47 7.65 9.83
C TYR A 60 1.90 6.32 9.19
N ALA A 61 2.79 6.38 8.20
CA ALA A 61 3.36 5.18 7.61
C ALA A 61 4.17 4.36 8.62
N VAL A 62 5.03 5.02 9.42
CA VAL A 62 5.76 4.36 10.51
C VAL A 62 4.81 3.63 11.44
N LYS A 63 3.80 4.31 11.97
CA LYS A 63 2.81 3.69 12.88
C LYS A 63 2.00 2.57 12.23
N CYS A 64 1.74 2.66 10.92
CA CYS A 64 1.09 1.59 10.18
C CYS A 64 1.95 0.32 10.20
N PHE A 65 3.23 0.43 9.82
CA PHE A 65 4.15 -0.70 9.81
C PHE A 65 4.40 -1.27 11.22
N GLU A 66 4.54 -0.42 12.23
CA GLU A 66 4.69 -0.85 13.62
C GLU A 66 3.46 -1.63 14.10
N TYR A 67 2.25 -1.12 13.83
CA TYR A 67 1.00 -1.81 14.14
C TYR A 67 0.89 -3.16 13.45
N MET A 68 1.22 -3.21 12.16
CA MET A 68 1.18 -4.44 11.37
C MET A 68 2.23 -5.45 11.87
N ASN A 69 3.43 -5.00 12.18
CA ASN A 69 4.49 -5.86 12.75
C ASN A 69 4.03 -6.50 14.07
N GLU A 70 3.38 -5.73 14.94
CA GLU A 70 2.94 -6.18 16.25
C GLU A 70 1.75 -7.16 16.15
N ASN A 71 0.80 -6.91 15.26
CA ASN A 71 -0.49 -7.62 15.23
C ASN A 71 -0.59 -8.70 14.16
N TYR A 72 0.19 -8.60 13.06
CA TYR A 72 0.08 -9.48 11.89
C TYR A 72 1.39 -10.18 11.51
N GLY A 73 2.48 -9.84 12.18
CA GLY A 73 3.81 -10.41 11.94
C GLY A 73 4.78 -9.43 11.31
N GLU A 74 6.06 -9.69 11.52
CA GLU A 74 7.11 -8.76 11.13
C GLU A 74 7.27 -8.67 9.61
N TYR A 75 7.38 -7.45 9.08
CA TYR A 75 7.69 -7.18 7.69
C TYR A 75 9.10 -7.71 7.35
N PRO A 76 9.25 -8.64 6.41
CA PRO A 76 10.49 -9.40 6.26
C PRO A 76 11.56 -8.70 5.40
N TYR A 77 11.21 -7.60 4.73
CA TYR A 77 12.15 -6.90 3.85
C TYR A 77 12.80 -5.73 4.57
N LYS A 78 13.96 -5.32 4.07
CA LYS A 78 14.76 -4.24 4.68
C LYS A 78 14.30 -2.84 4.30
N GLN A 79 13.41 -2.71 3.34
CA GLN A 79 12.93 -1.43 2.85
C GLN A 79 11.50 -1.53 2.30
N TYR A 80 10.80 -0.39 2.29
CA TYR A 80 9.56 -0.18 1.57
C TYR A 80 9.53 1.23 1.00
N SER A 81 9.08 1.38 -0.25
CA SER A 81 9.06 2.67 -0.95
C SER A 81 7.63 3.12 -1.21
N ILE A 82 7.30 4.32 -0.76
CA ILE A 82 6.03 4.99 -1.02
C ILE A 82 6.30 6.08 -2.05
N ILE A 83 5.75 5.91 -3.25
CA ILE A 83 6.15 6.67 -4.43
C ILE A 83 4.94 7.40 -5.01
N GLN A 84 5.08 8.70 -5.23
CA GLN A 84 4.08 9.48 -5.96
C GLN A 84 4.07 9.06 -7.43
N GLY A 85 3.00 8.40 -7.85
CA GLY A 85 2.81 7.87 -9.20
C GLY A 85 1.44 8.21 -9.77
N GLY A 86 1.07 7.52 -10.85
CA GLY A 86 -0.14 7.79 -11.63
C GLY A 86 -1.32 6.83 -11.39
N ASP A 87 -1.17 5.78 -10.60
CA ASP A 87 -2.07 4.63 -10.61
C ASP A 87 -3.17 4.63 -9.52
N GLY A 88 -3.41 5.77 -8.85
CA GLY A 88 -4.38 5.86 -7.77
C GLY A 88 -3.80 5.31 -6.46
N GLY A 89 -3.69 4.04 -6.35
CA GLY A 89 -2.94 3.20 -5.44
C GLY A 89 -2.64 1.90 -6.16
N MET A 90 -1.45 1.36 -5.99
CA MET A 90 -1.06 0.06 -6.54
C MET A 90 0.05 -0.55 -5.70
N GLU A 91 -0.19 -1.75 -5.25
CA GLU A 91 0.71 -2.55 -4.45
C GLU A 91 1.70 -3.31 -5.33
N TYR A 92 2.97 -3.08 -5.09
CA TYR A 92 4.05 -3.87 -5.66
C TYR A 92 4.96 -4.38 -4.55
N PRO A 93 5.71 -5.48 -4.77
CA PRO A 93 6.67 -5.94 -3.78
C PRO A 93 7.65 -4.83 -3.36
N MET A 94 7.66 -4.53 -2.07
CA MET A 94 8.50 -3.51 -1.44
C MET A 94 8.28 -2.06 -1.94
N CYS A 95 7.24 -1.79 -2.72
CA CYS A 95 6.90 -0.42 -3.09
C CYS A 95 5.42 -0.26 -3.44
N THR A 96 4.92 0.97 -3.30
CA THR A 96 3.59 1.34 -3.78
C THR A 96 3.66 2.61 -4.61
N LEU A 97 2.84 2.67 -5.66
CA LEU A 97 2.61 3.86 -6.47
C LEU A 97 1.29 4.49 -6.05
N ILE A 98 1.32 5.74 -5.61
CA ILE A 98 0.15 6.46 -5.10
C ILE A 98 -0.04 7.76 -5.85
N THR A 99 -1.23 7.98 -6.38
CA THR A 99 -1.60 9.30 -6.91
C THR A 99 -1.82 10.26 -5.75
N ALA A 100 -0.94 11.23 -5.61
CA ALA A 100 -1.06 12.27 -4.59
C ALA A 100 -2.12 13.29 -5.02
N GLY A 101 -3.37 12.98 -4.72
CA GLY A 101 -4.50 13.88 -4.95
C GLY A 101 -5.45 13.88 -3.76
N GLY A 102 -6.29 14.93 -3.67
CA GLY A 102 -7.32 14.97 -2.65
C GLY A 102 -6.86 15.38 -1.24
N SER A 103 -7.52 14.86 -0.23
CA SER A 103 -7.27 15.24 1.16
C SER A 103 -6.11 14.47 1.77
N PHE A 104 -5.46 15.07 2.80
CA PHE A 104 -4.45 14.36 3.58
C PHE A 104 -4.94 13.02 4.18
N LYS A 105 -6.20 12.98 4.63
CA LYS A 105 -6.79 11.72 5.11
C LYS A 105 -6.92 10.68 4.01
N GLY A 106 -7.21 11.10 2.78
CA GLY A 106 -7.22 10.21 1.62
C GLY A 106 -5.83 9.66 1.33
N LEU A 107 -4.80 10.50 1.35
CA LEU A 107 -3.40 10.09 1.18
C LEU A 107 -2.99 9.06 2.24
N VAL A 108 -3.28 9.32 3.53
CA VAL A 108 -3.02 8.35 4.59
C VAL A 108 -3.79 7.04 4.36
N SER A 109 -5.06 7.14 3.98
CA SER A 109 -5.92 5.95 3.79
C SER A 109 -5.40 5.05 2.68
N VAL A 110 -5.05 5.60 1.51
CA VAL A 110 -4.51 4.81 0.41
C VAL A 110 -3.12 4.27 0.75
N THR A 111 -2.25 5.06 1.36
CA THR A 111 -0.92 4.58 1.78
C THR A 111 -1.01 3.40 2.75
N VAL A 112 -1.93 3.44 3.70
CA VAL A 112 -2.17 2.35 4.65
C VAL A 112 -2.68 1.12 3.92
N HIS A 113 -3.62 1.27 3.00
CA HIS A 113 -4.17 0.16 2.21
C HIS A 113 -3.09 -0.56 1.42
N GLU A 114 -2.36 0.18 0.59
CA GLU A 114 -1.31 -0.38 -0.27
C GLU A 114 -0.14 -0.99 0.54
N ALA A 115 0.20 -0.39 1.68
CA ALA A 115 1.24 -0.95 2.54
C ALA A 115 0.83 -2.31 3.14
N ILE A 116 -0.45 -2.49 3.48
CA ILE A 116 -1.00 -3.71 4.08
C ILE A 116 -0.99 -4.89 3.10
N HIS A 117 -1.10 -4.66 1.81
CA HIS A 117 -0.93 -5.68 0.79
C HIS A 117 0.42 -6.40 0.88
N SER A 118 1.43 -5.78 1.48
CA SER A 118 2.70 -6.47 1.79
C SER A 118 2.52 -7.71 2.66
N TRP A 119 1.50 -7.76 3.51
CA TRP A 119 1.17 -8.92 4.36
C TRP A 119 0.19 -9.88 3.67
N PHE A 120 -0.93 -9.38 3.19
CA PHE A 120 -2.02 -10.23 2.74
C PHE A 120 -1.89 -10.75 1.31
N GLN A 121 -1.13 -10.07 0.46
CA GLN A 121 -0.76 -10.56 -0.86
C GLN A 121 0.73 -10.94 -0.87
N GLY A 122 1.62 -10.02 -0.47
CA GLY A 122 3.07 -10.18 -0.64
C GLY A 122 3.66 -11.31 0.20
N ILE A 123 3.50 -11.30 1.52
CA ILE A 123 4.10 -12.29 2.44
C ILE A 123 3.37 -13.64 2.36
N LEU A 124 2.05 -13.63 2.31
CA LEU A 124 1.27 -14.86 2.23
C LEU A 124 1.32 -15.51 0.84
N GLY A 125 1.73 -14.78 -0.20
CA GLY A 125 1.84 -15.30 -1.57
C GLY A 125 0.50 -15.78 -2.12
N THR A 126 -0.60 -15.09 -1.80
CA THR A 126 -1.94 -15.44 -2.28
C THR A 126 -2.04 -15.22 -3.79
N ASN A 127 -2.83 -16.06 -4.46
CA ASN A 127 -3.15 -15.86 -5.87
C ASN A 127 -4.29 -14.85 -5.99
N GLU A 128 -3.95 -13.57 -6.11
CA GLU A 128 -4.87 -12.43 -6.18
C GLU A 128 -5.86 -12.54 -7.34
N SER A 129 -5.40 -12.98 -8.52
CA SER A 129 -6.26 -13.13 -9.70
C SER A 129 -7.36 -14.17 -9.50
N LYS A 130 -7.15 -15.15 -8.62
CA LYS A 130 -8.11 -16.22 -8.36
C LYS A 130 -8.91 -16.01 -7.08
N TYR A 131 -8.30 -15.38 -6.09
CA TYR A 131 -8.86 -15.22 -4.75
C TYR A 131 -8.71 -13.77 -4.29
N GLU A 132 -9.21 -12.84 -5.07
CA GLU A 132 -9.16 -11.41 -4.82
C GLU A 132 -9.65 -11.02 -3.42
N TRP A 133 -10.65 -11.73 -2.89
CA TRP A 133 -11.15 -11.49 -1.54
C TRP A 133 -10.10 -11.75 -0.43
N MET A 134 -9.11 -12.62 -0.68
CA MET A 134 -8.01 -12.88 0.27
C MET A 134 -7.00 -11.75 0.28
N ASP A 135 -6.89 -11.04 -0.82
CA ASP A 135 -6.07 -9.88 -0.98
C ASP A 135 -6.80 -8.63 -0.49
N GLU A 136 -7.75 -8.14 -1.25
CA GLU A 136 -8.49 -6.91 -1.00
C GLU A 136 -9.36 -6.95 0.27
N GLY A 137 -9.98 -8.10 0.55
CA GLY A 137 -10.86 -8.26 1.69
C GLY A 137 -10.11 -8.17 3.02
N PHE A 138 -8.99 -8.86 3.16
CA PHE A 138 -8.15 -8.78 4.35
C PHE A 138 -7.43 -7.45 4.47
N CYS A 139 -6.95 -6.88 3.35
CA CYS A 139 -6.38 -5.53 3.33
C CYS A 139 -7.39 -4.49 3.80
N THR A 140 -8.61 -4.51 3.28
CA THR A 140 -9.67 -3.59 3.70
C THR A 140 -9.99 -3.73 5.20
N TYR A 141 -10.03 -4.96 5.72
CA TYR A 141 -10.25 -5.18 7.15
C TYR A 141 -9.13 -4.61 8.01
N ALA A 142 -7.89 -4.97 7.70
CA ALA A 142 -6.72 -4.49 8.47
C ALA A 142 -6.51 -2.97 8.32
N GLN A 143 -6.73 -2.41 7.11
CA GLN A 143 -6.73 -0.96 6.91
C GLN A 143 -7.68 -0.26 7.87
N TYR A 144 -8.84 -0.83 8.09
CA TYR A 144 -9.82 -0.26 8.99
C TYR A 144 -9.31 -0.22 10.43
N GLU A 145 -8.70 -1.31 10.91
CA GLU A 145 -8.11 -1.38 12.25
C GLU A 145 -6.96 -0.38 12.40
N VAL A 146 -6.04 -0.34 11.44
CA VAL A 146 -4.92 0.61 11.43
C VAL A 146 -5.43 2.05 11.44
N LEU A 147 -6.42 2.41 10.62
CA LEU A 147 -6.96 3.76 10.60
C LEU A 147 -7.67 4.14 11.91
N ASN A 148 -8.34 3.19 12.57
CA ASN A 148 -8.90 3.43 13.90
C ASN A 148 -7.81 3.67 14.94
N TYR A 149 -6.74 2.90 14.90
CA TYR A 149 -5.56 3.10 15.75
C TYR A 149 -4.91 4.47 15.51
N LEU A 150 -4.61 4.82 14.25
CA LEU A 150 -3.96 6.07 13.87
C LEU A 150 -4.76 7.31 14.28
N TYR A 151 -6.08 7.26 14.13
CA TYR A 151 -6.96 8.39 14.43
C TYR A 151 -7.63 8.30 15.82
N LYS A 152 -7.26 7.31 16.63
CA LYS A 152 -7.82 7.07 17.97
C LYS A 152 -9.35 7.09 17.97
N LYS A 153 -9.93 6.46 16.96
CA LYS A 153 -11.39 6.39 16.82
C LYS A 153 -11.94 5.30 17.71
N ASN A 154 -12.70 5.69 18.71
CA ASN A 154 -13.51 4.77 19.50
C ASN A 154 -14.84 4.52 18.73
N VAL A 155 -14.83 3.63 17.77
CA VAL A 155 -15.99 3.34 16.93
C VAL A 155 -16.73 2.14 17.47
N LEU A 156 -17.99 2.34 17.89
CA LEU A 156 -18.86 1.28 18.42
C LEU A 156 -19.06 0.10 17.47
N ASN A 157 -19.08 0.36 16.17
CA ASN A 157 -19.14 -0.67 15.13
C ASN A 157 -18.16 -0.35 14.04
N PRO A 158 -16.93 -0.89 14.13
CA PRO A 158 -15.88 -0.60 13.17
C PRO A 158 -16.20 -1.05 11.74
N LEU A 159 -16.97 -2.09 11.55
CA LEU A 159 -17.33 -2.66 10.25
C LEU A 159 -18.67 -2.19 9.70
N TYR A 160 -19.28 -1.15 10.27
CA TYR A 160 -20.62 -0.70 9.86
C TYR A 160 -20.71 -0.36 8.36
N ARG A 161 -19.69 0.30 7.82
CA ARG A 161 -19.67 0.67 6.39
C ARG A 161 -19.59 -0.56 5.50
N GLN A 162 -18.77 -1.53 5.86
CA GLN A 162 -18.59 -2.79 5.14
C GLN A 162 -19.90 -3.61 5.17
N TYR A 163 -20.53 -3.73 6.33
CA TYR A 163 -21.85 -4.38 6.43
C TYR A 163 -22.91 -3.67 5.60
N LYS A 164 -22.93 -2.35 5.59
CA LYS A 164 -23.86 -1.57 4.77
C LYS A 164 -23.61 -1.78 3.28
N SER A 165 -22.34 -1.73 2.85
CA SER A 165 -21.94 -2.00 1.46
C SER A 165 -22.36 -3.41 1.05
N TYR A 166 -21.98 -4.42 1.83
CA TYR A 166 -22.37 -5.81 1.59
C TYR A 166 -23.90 -5.97 1.51
N SER A 167 -24.64 -5.37 2.44
CA SER A 167 -26.11 -5.42 2.42
C SER A 167 -26.72 -4.83 1.15
N ASN A 168 -26.13 -3.79 0.58
CA ASN A 168 -26.56 -3.19 -0.67
C ASN A 168 -26.29 -4.14 -1.85
N VAL A 169 -25.09 -4.70 -1.93
CA VAL A 169 -24.73 -5.68 -2.96
C VAL A 169 -25.59 -6.93 -2.86
N ALA A 170 -25.81 -7.45 -1.64
CA ALA A 170 -26.63 -8.64 -1.40
C ALA A 170 -28.10 -8.47 -1.84
N LYS A 171 -28.59 -7.23 -1.90
CA LYS A 171 -29.96 -6.89 -2.37
C LYS A 171 -30.02 -6.56 -3.86
N SER A 172 -28.88 -6.39 -4.50
CA SER A 172 -28.78 -6.06 -5.92
C SER A 172 -28.85 -7.32 -6.80
N SER A 173 -29.01 -7.12 -8.11
CA SER A 173 -28.87 -8.19 -9.11
C SER A 173 -27.41 -8.56 -9.39
N TYR A 174 -26.47 -7.76 -8.92
CA TYR A 174 -25.02 -7.95 -9.10
C TYR A 174 -24.44 -8.80 -7.96
N LYS A 175 -24.86 -10.07 -7.88
CA LYS A 175 -24.31 -11.02 -6.89
C LYS A 175 -23.34 -11.94 -7.57
N GLU A 176 -22.09 -11.85 -7.18
CA GLU A 176 -21.06 -12.77 -7.62
C GLU A 176 -20.51 -13.58 -6.45
N PRO A 177 -20.16 -14.87 -6.65
CA PRO A 177 -19.45 -15.64 -5.66
C PRO A 177 -18.09 -15.01 -5.32
N LEU A 178 -17.65 -15.08 -4.07
CA LEU A 178 -16.34 -14.62 -3.65
C LEU A 178 -15.17 -15.31 -4.38
N SER A 179 -15.45 -16.47 -5.00
CA SER A 179 -14.49 -17.23 -5.80
C SER A 179 -14.51 -16.87 -7.29
N THR A 180 -15.24 -15.84 -7.69
CA THR A 180 -15.22 -15.36 -9.08
C THR A 180 -13.80 -14.88 -9.41
N HIS A 181 -13.23 -15.38 -10.51
CA HIS A 181 -11.90 -14.98 -10.94
C HIS A 181 -11.92 -13.52 -11.40
N ALA A 182 -10.92 -12.72 -11.03
CA ALA A 182 -10.84 -11.27 -11.30
C ALA A 182 -11.11 -10.90 -12.77
N ILE A 183 -10.71 -11.76 -13.71
CA ILE A 183 -10.92 -11.56 -15.16
C ILE A 183 -12.42 -11.53 -15.56
N PHE A 184 -13.31 -12.07 -14.72
CA PHE A 184 -14.76 -12.15 -14.98
C PHE A 184 -15.56 -11.16 -14.12
N ILE A 185 -14.91 -10.36 -13.29
CA ILE A 185 -15.54 -9.30 -12.52
C ILE A 185 -15.76 -8.11 -13.47
N THR A 186 -17.00 -7.70 -13.66
CA THR A 186 -17.39 -6.60 -14.56
C THR A 186 -17.90 -5.40 -13.80
#